data_e25f8ec23acf37802abd0a20d328ea0b
#
_entry.id   e25f8ec23acf37802abd0a20d328ea0b
#
_cell.length_a   1.000
_cell.length_b   1.000
_cell.length_c   1.000
_cell.angle_alpha   90.00
_cell.angle_beta   90.00
_cell.angle_gamma   90.00
#
_symmetry.space_group_name_H-M   'P 1'
#
loop_
_entity.id
_entity.type
_entity.pdbx_description
1 polymer ?
#
loop_
_entity_poly.entity_id
_entity_poly.type
_entity_poly.pdbx_seq_one_letter_code
_entity_poly.pdbx_strand_id
1 'polypeptide(L)'
;FCKMLQAITLRLDRRLCLYIEFSGIRKKMFGYRAFRQQGYFPVVWQEVHNSLHNKAPEERLSEKIQQRIKKLKDKGIITQTATNREDIHSFHQLLKRYYRFKPRRHIPNEQYFQEMAKSHNAKIFLTTYGGKNIGGCACVYSEGNAYLCYLAAKRKTYSMLHPDTMVVWNAIQYAYEHDYNHIYFMDVGLPWHRNPFREFI
;
A
#
# COMPACT_ATOMS: atom_id res chain seq x y z
N PHE A 1 -4.73 -22.53 19.37
CA PHE A 1 -5.39 -21.68 18.36
C PHE A 1 -6.89 -21.58 18.57
N CYS A 2 -7.67 -22.69 18.56
CA CYS A 2 -9.15 -22.66 18.67
C CYS A 2 -9.66 -21.94 19.91
N LYS A 3 -9.12 -22.24 21.10
CA LYS A 3 -9.48 -21.57 22.35
C LYS A 3 -9.22 -20.05 22.31
N MET A 4 -8.09 -19.65 21.71
CA MET A 4 -7.73 -18.24 21.57
C MET A 4 -8.67 -17.53 20.59
N LEU A 5 -8.98 -18.15 19.44
CA LEU A 5 -9.93 -17.61 18.47
C LEU A 5 -11.31 -17.43 19.10
N GLN A 6 -11.81 -18.44 19.83
CA GLN A 6 -13.08 -18.37 20.54
C GLN A 6 -13.10 -17.24 21.58
N ALA A 7 -12.03 -17.11 22.38
CA ALA A 7 -11.94 -16.06 23.40
C ALA A 7 -11.94 -14.66 22.77
N ILE A 8 -11.22 -14.46 21.66
CA ILE A 8 -11.21 -13.19 20.92
C ILE A 8 -12.60 -12.89 20.37
N THR A 9 -13.24 -13.85 19.72
CA THR A 9 -14.58 -13.69 19.14
C THR A 9 -15.59 -13.28 20.21
N LEU A 10 -15.64 -14.01 21.32
CA LEU A 10 -16.57 -13.71 22.43
C LEU A 10 -16.30 -12.35 23.07
N ARG A 11 -15.03 -11.96 23.21
CA ARG A 11 -14.67 -10.67 23.81
C ARG A 11 -15.07 -9.49 22.92
N LEU A 12 -14.91 -9.61 21.61
CA LEU A 12 -15.21 -8.56 20.65
C LEU A 12 -16.70 -8.46 20.33
N ASP A 13 -17.41 -9.60 20.30
CA ASP A 13 -18.86 -9.64 20.15
C ASP A 13 -19.58 -8.84 21.24
N ARG A 14 -19.16 -8.97 22.49
CA ARG A 14 -19.65 -8.17 23.63
C ARG A 14 -19.42 -6.67 23.54
N ARG A 15 -18.57 -6.21 22.61
CA ARG A 15 -18.19 -4.79 22.43
C ARG A 15 -18.90 -4.11 21.26
N LEU A 16 -19.96 -4.69 20.74
CA LEU A 16 -20.73 -4.15 19.60
C LEU A 16 -19.84 -3.89 18.36
N CYS A 17 -18.90 -4.80 18.09
CA CYS A 17 -18.09 -4.72 16.89
C CYS A 17 -18.97 -5.01 15.67
N LEU A 18 -18.83 -4.21 14.60
CA LEU A 18 -19.56 -4.42 13.36
C LEU A 18 -19.06 -5.66 12.61
N TYR A 19 -17.76 -5.93 12.67
CA TYR A 19 -17.14 -7.13 12.11
C TYR A 19 -15.76 -7.35 12.73
N ILE A 20 -15.26 -8.58 12.59
CA ILE A 20 -13.92 -8.98 13.00
C ILE A 20 -13.22 -9.52 11.75
N GLU A 21 -12.04 -8.99 11.44
CA GLU A 21 -11.25 -9.43 10.29
C GLU A 21 -9.92 -10.01 10.76
N PHE A 22 -9.56 -11.17 10.24
CA PHE A 22 -8.23 -11.75 10.35
C PHE A 22 -7.58 -11.68 8.97
N SER A 23 -6.49 -10.94 8.87
CA SER A 23 -5.74 -10.75 7.64
C SER A 23 -4.30 -11.26 7.78
N GLY A 24 -3.57 -11.32 6.66
CA GLY A 24 -2.18 -11.75 6.65
C GLY A 24 -1.96 -13.25 6.90
N ILE A 25 -2.99 -14.08 6.75
CA ILE A 25 -2.88 -15.54 6.90
C ILE A 25 -2.21 -16.09 5.64
N ARG A 26 -0.90 -16.31 5.70
CA ARG A 26 -0.08 -16.75 4.54
C ARG A 26 -0.40 -18.17 4.08
N LYS A 27 -0.74 -19.09 4.99
CA LYS A 27 -1.10 -20.47 4.63
C LYS A 27 -2.58 -20.56 4.30
N LYS A 28 -2.88 -20.79 3.05
CA LYS A 28 -4.25 -21.15 2.62
C LYS A 28 -4.74 -22.31 3.50
N MET A 29 -5.99 -22.26 3.90
CA MET A 29 -6.63 -23.26 4.75
C MET A 29 -6.14 -23.34 6.21
N PHE A 30 -5.19 -22.51 6.66
CA PHE A 30 -4.82 -22.48 8.06
C PHE A 30 -6.02 -22.14 8.93
N GLY A 31 -6.31 -23.04 9.88
CA GLY A 31 -7.41 -22.83 10.82
C GLY A 31 -8.82 -22.79 10.19
N TYR A 32 -9.00 -23.13 8.92
CA TYR A 32 -10.26 -22.99 8.19
C TYR A 32 -11.46 -23.55 8.95
N ARG A 33 -11.37 -24.79 9.48
CA ARG A 33 -12.46 -25.41 10.25
C ARG A 33 -12.79 -24.62 11.51
N ALA A 34 -11.78 -24.16 12.25
CA ALA A 34 -11.97 -23.38 13.46
C ALA A 34 -12.63 -22.03 13.18
N PHE A 35 -12.20 -21.34 12.12
CA PHE A 35 -12.82 -20.10 11.68
C PHE A 35 -14.28 -20.32 11.29
N ARG A 36 -14.57 -21.35 10.50
CA ARG A 36 -15.96 -21.69 10.10
C ARG A 36 -16.85 -22.02 11.29
N GLN A 37 -16.35 -22.75 12.27
CA GLN A 37 -17.09 -23.09 13.50
C GLN A 37 -17.44 -21.85 14.33
N GLN A 38 -16.65 -20.77 14.23
CA GLN A 38 -16.89 -19.50 14.90
C GLN A 38 -17.67 -18.49 14.04
N GLY A 39 -18.24 -18.94 12.91
CA GLY A 39 -19.06 -18.09 12.03
C GLY A 39 -18.28 -17.22 11.03
N TYR A 40 -16.95 -17.34 10.98
CA TYR A 40 -16.17 -16.61 9.99
C TYR A 40 -16.29 -17.23 8.59
N PHE A 41 -16.19 -16.42 7.58
CA PHE A 41 -16.12 -16.83 6.18
C PHE A 41 -14.89 -16.25 5.49
N PRO A 42 -14.26 -16.98 4.57
CA PRO A 42 -13.12 -16.48 3.82
C PRO A 42 -13.56 -15.44 2.79
N VAL A 43 -12.83 -14.34 2.71
CA VAL A 43 -12.96 -13.38 1.63
C VAL A 43 -11.73 -13.54 0.73
N VAL A 44 -11.97 -13.81 -0.54
CA VAL A 44 -10.90 -13.90 -1.52
C VAL A 44 -10.35 -12.50 -1.77
N TRP A 45 -9.09 -12.29 -1.39
CA TRP A 45 -8.37 -11.05 -1.63
C TRP A 45 -7.32 -11.27 -2.70
N GLN A 46 -7.22 -10.36 -3.64
CA GLN A 46 -6.21 -10.46 -4.69
C GLN A 46 -4.86 -9.98 -4.14
N GLU A 47 -3.85 -10.82 -4.29
CA GLU A 47 -2.46 -10.46 -4.08
C GLU A 47 -1.81 -10.21 -5.45
N VAL A 48 -1.15 -9.08 -5.57
CA VAL A 48 -0.38 -8.72 -6.77
C VAL A 48 1.05 -8.43 -6.34
N HIS A 49 2.00 -9.01 -7.06
CA HIS A 49 3.41 -8.73 -6.87
C HIS A 49 4.14 -8.69 -8.21
N ASN A 50 5.20 -7.92 -8.28
CA ASN A 50 6.11 -7.87 -9.41
C ASN A 50 7.46 -8.45 -8.99
N SER A 51 7.99 -9.38 -9.80
CA SER A 51 9.38 -9.80 -9.70
C SER A 51 10.28 -8.66 -10.15
N LEU A 52 11.36 -8.41 -9.43
CA LEU A 52 12.36 -7.40 -9.77
C LEU A 52 13.64 -8.02 -10.34
N HIS A 53 13.61 -9.35 -10.61
CA HIS A 53 14.72 -10.06 -11.23
C HIS A 53 14.76 -9.90 -12.75
N ASN A 54 15.92 -10.09 -13.33
CA ASN A 54 16.22 -10.32 -14.75
C ASN A 54 16.00 -9.15 -15.70
N LYS A 55 15.11 -8.20 -15.41
CA LYS A 55 14.86 -7.04 -16.24
C LYS A 55 14.64 -5.82 -15.40
N ALA A 56 15.22 -4.71 -15.80
CA ALA A 56 14.94 -3.42 -15.19
C ALA A 56 13.44 -3.10 -15.28
N PRO A 57 12.85 -2.46 -14.27
CA PRO A 57 11.43 -2.08 -14.27
C PRO A 57 11.04 -1.27 -15.51
N GLU A 58 11.92 -0.41 -16.02
CA GLU A 58 11.73 0.40 -17.22
C GLU A 58 11.45 -0.46 -18.46
N GLU A 59 12.19 -1.54 -18.64
CA GLU A 59 12.05 -2.45 -19.79
C GLU A 59 10.73 -3.21 -19.81
N ARG A 60 10.03 -3.23 -18.68
CA ARG A 60 8.72 -3.88 -18.54
C ARG A 60 7.55 -2.96 -18.83
N LEU A 61 7.82 -1.67 -18.89
CA LEU A 61 6.80 -0.67 -19.21
C LEU A 61 6.59 -0.59 -20.72
N SER A 62 5.34 -0.42 -21.15
CA SER A 62 5.06 -0.03 -22.52
C SER A 62 5.66 1.35 -22.82
N GLU A 63 6.05 1.58 -24.07
CA GLU A 63 6.60 2.87 -24.52
C GLU A 63 5.69 4.06 -24.14
N LYS A 64 4.39 3.86 -24.26
CA LYS A 64 3.39 4.87 -23.87
C LYS A 64 3.50 5.27 -22.40
N ILE A 65 3.73 4.31 -21.51
CA ILE A 65 3.87 4.56 -20.06
C ILE A 65 5.23 5.20 -19.77
N GLN A 66 6.30 4.73 -20.40
CA GLN A 66 7.63 5.31 -20.27
C GLN A 66 7.62 6.80 -20.66
N GLN A 67 7.06 7.12 -21.83
CA GLN A 67 6.92 8.50 -22.30
C GLN A 67 6.07 9.36 -21.36
N ARG A 68 5.00 8.76 -20.79
CA ARG A 68 4.16 9.44 -19.80
C ARG A 68 4.96 9.79 -18.55
N ILE A 69 5.67 8.83 -17.97
CA ILE A 69 6.49 9.05 -16.77
C ILE A 69 7.54 10.14 -17.04
N LYS A 70 8.22 10.09 -18.20
CA LYS A 70 9.18 11.11 -18.60
C LYS A 70 8.53 12.50 -18.64
N LYS A 71 7.42 12.64 -19.37
CA LYS A 71 6.68 13.91 -19.45
C LYS A 71 6.22 14.45 -18.09
N LEU A 72 5.88 13.56 -17.15
CA LEU A 72 5.47 13.97 -15.81
C LEU A 72 6.66 14.46 -14.97
N LYS A 73 7.82 13.83 -15.09
CA LYS A 73 9.08 14.31 -14.50
C LYS A 73 9.46 15.69 -15.08
N ASP A 74 9.37 15.84 -16.40
CA ASP A 74 9.68 17.12 -17.10
C ASP A 74 8.72 18.25 -16.67
N LYS A 75 7.49 17.93 -16.29
CA LYS A 75 6.54 18.91 -15.73
C LYS A 75 6.82 19.31 -14.28
N GLY A 76 7.87 18.79 -13.67
CA GLY A 76 8.27 19.13 -12.30
C GLY A 76 7.56 18.30 -11.22
N ILE A 77 7.08 17.08 -11.55
CA ILE A 77 6.67 16.15 -10.53
C ILE A 77 7.91 15.53 -9.91
N ILE A 78 8.05 15.69 -8.61
CA ILE A 78 9.18 15.18 -7.83
C ILE A 78 8.65 14.12 -6.85
N THR A 79 9.33 12.99 -6.75
CA THR A 79 9.09 12.01 -5.69
C THR A 79 10.33 11.91 -4.81
N GLN A 80 10.14 12.04 -3.52
CA GLN A 80 11.20 12.03 -2.52
C GLN A 80 10.84 11.19 -1.32
N THR A 81 11.84 10.74 -0.58
CA THR A 81 11.64 10.07 0.70
C THR A 81 11.28 11.09 1.77
N ALA A 82 10.22 10.83 2.52
CA ALA A 82 9.84 11.63 3.68
C ALA A 82 10.81 11.36 4.83
N THR A 83 11.57 12.37 5.25
CA THR A 83 12.57 12.26 6.32
C THR A 83 12.25 13.13 7.52
N ASN A 84 11.51 14.18 7.33
CA ASN A 84 11.15 15.14 8.38
C ASN A 84 9.73 14.95 8.88
N ARG A 85 9.42 15.56 10.02
CA ARG A 85 8.11 15.45 10.68
C ARG A 85 6.98 16.05 9.84
N GLU A 86 7.25 17.12 9.11
CA GLU A 86 6.24 17.81 8.28
C GLU A 86 5.82 16.94 7.09
N ASP A 87 6.76 16.28 6.43
CA ASP A 87 6.49 15.33 5.36
C ASP A 87 5.62 14.17 5.85
N ILE A 88 5.96 13.61 7.02
CA ILE A 88 5.22 12.50 7.61
C ILE A 88 3.81 12.95 8.01
N HIS A 89 3.67 14.13 8.62
CA HIS A 89 2.37 14.73 8.91
C HIS A 89 1.53 14.90 7.63
N SER A 90 2.14 15.46 6.59
CA SER A 90 1.49 15.65 5.28
C SER A 90 1.04 14.32 4.65
N PHE A 91 1.87 13.28 4.72
CA PHE A 91 1.52 11.93 4.29
C PHE A 91 0.33 11.36 5.09
N HIS A 92 0.37 11.47 6.41
CA HIS A 92 -0.72 11.00 7.28
C HIS A 92 -2.05 11.71 6.98
N GLN A 93 -2.02 13.04 6.78
CA GLN A 93 -3.20 13.80 6.39
C GLN A 93 -3.73 13.38 5.00
N LEU A 94 -2.83 13.09 4.07
CA LEU A 94 -3.19 12.58 2.75
C LEU A 94 -3.90 11.22 2.85
N LEU A 95 -3.37 10.29 3.67
CA LEU A 95 -3.98 8.99 3.94
C LEU A 95 -5.36 9.15 4.58
N LYS A 96 -5.50 9.93 5.65
CA LYS A 96 -6.79 10.17 6.31
C LYS A 96 -7.84 10.70 5.34
N ARG A 97 -7.47 11.64 4.47
CA ARG A 97 -8.38 12.18 3.45
C ARG A 97 -8.74 11.14 2.40
N TYR A 98 -7.78 10.37 1.94
CA TYR A 98 -7.98 9.34 0.89
C TYR A 98 -8.87 8.19 1.37
N TYR A 99 -8.72 7.79 2.64
CA TYR A 99 -9.48 6.68 3.24
C TYR A 99 -10.73 7.12 4.01
N ARG A 100 -11.04 8.40 4.06
CA ARG A 100 -12.16 8.97 4.85
C ARG A 100 -13.49 8.23 4.68
N PHE A 101 -13.79 7.77 3.47
CA PHE A 101 -15.02 7.07 3.14
C PHE A 101 -14.79 5.59 2.79
N LYS A 102 -13.67 5.03 3.21
CA LYS A 102 -13.32 3.63 3.00
C LYS A 102 -13.22 2.92 4.36
N PRO A 103 -14.34 2.49 4.97
CA PRO A 103 -14.38 2.02 6.36
C PRO A 103 -13.54 0.76 6.62
N ARG A 104 -13.13 0.07 5.57
CA ARG A 104 -12.44 -1.23 5.66
C ARG A 104 -10.94 -1.13 6.00
N ARG A 105 -10.39 0.09 6.05
CA ARG A 105 -8.96 0.24 6.34
C ARG A 105 -8.74 1.16 7.53
N HIS A 106 -8.23 0.59 8.58
CA HIS A 106 -7.72 1.36 9.72
C HIS A 106 -6.43 2.07 9.30
N ILE A 107 -6.37 3.38 9.53
CA ILE A 107 -5.17 4.19 9.36
C ILE A 107 -4.55 4.39 10.74
N PRO A 108 -3.31 3.90 10.96
CA PRO A 108 -2.59 4.14 12.20
C PRO A 108 -2.44 5.64 12.51
N ASN A 109 -2.12 5.95 13.75
CA ASN A 109 -1.81 7.32 14.16
C ASN A 109 -0.51 7.81 13.50
N GLU A 110 -0.27 9.11 13.56
CA GLU A 110 0.90 9.74 12.96
C GLU A 110 2.22 9.22 13.56
N GLN A 111 2.21 8.93 14.86
CA GLN A 111 3.38 8.39 15.55
C GLN A 111 3.86 7.07 14.93
N TYR A 112 2.96 6.20 14.51
CA TYR A 112 3.31 4.97 13.80
C TYR A 112 4.14 5.25 12.54
N PHE A 113 3.75 6.25 11.74
CA PHE A 113 4.49 6.64 10.54
C PHE A 113 5.80 7.35 10.86
N GLN A 114 5.88 8.08 11.98
CA GLN A 114 7.14 8.66 12.47
C GLN A 114 8.15 7.57 12.84
N GLU A 115 7.72 6.54 13.56
CA GLU A 115 8.58 5.39 13.90
C GLU A 115 8.93 4.57 12.64
N MET A 116 7.98 4.40 11.72
CA MET A 116 8.23 3.75 10.44
C MET A 116 9.31 4.46 9.63
N ALA A 117 9.29 5.80 9.57
CA ALA A 117 10.28 6.59 8.84
C ALA A 117 11.70 6.53 9.44
N LYS A 118 11.82 6.27 10.74
CA LYS A 118 13.11 6.05 11.43
C LYS A 118 13.67 4.65 11.19
N SER A 119 12.83 3.70 10.80
CA SER A 119 13.23 2.31 10.60
C SER A 119 14.08 2.16 9.33
N HIS A 120 15.15 1.37 9.40
CA HIS A 120 15.92 0.96 8.23
C HIS A 120 15.08 0.13 7.25
N ASN A 121 14.11 -0.62 7.79
CA ASN A 121 13.28 -1.56 7.05
C ASN A 121 11.98 -0.93 6.54
N ALA A 122 11.89 0.39 6.47
CA ALA A 122 10.72 1.06 5.93
C ALA A 122 11.09 2.40 5.29
N LYS A 123 10.30 2.80 4.30
CA LYS A 123 10.40 4.10 3.63
C LYS A 123 9.01 4.65 3.34
N ILE A 124 8.89 5.96 3.48
CA ILE A 124 7.70 6.71 3.08
C ILE A 124 8.12 7.61 1.92
N PHE A 125 7.41 7.48 0.81
CA PHE A 125 7.65 8.31 -0.38
C PHE A 125 6.51 9.31 -0.55
N LEU A 126 6.89 10.54 -0.93
CA LEU A 126 5.96 11.61 -1.25
C LEU A 126 6.17 12.08 -2.68
N THR A 127 5.09 12.28 -3.38
CA THR A 127 5.08 12.90 -4.70
C THR A 127 4.51 14.29 -4.60
N THR A 128 5.29 15.27 -5.06
CA THR A 128 4.98 16.70 -4.99
C THR A 128 4.87 17.31 -6.38
N TYR A 129 4.03 18.33 -6.49
CA TYR A 129 3.90 19.17 -7.66
C TYR A 129 3.58 20.59 -7.22
N GLY A 130 4.37 21.58 -7.69
CA GLY A 130 4.22 22.98 -7.30
C GLY A 130 4.26 23.18 -5.77
N GLY A 131 5.15 22.47 -5.07
CA GLY A 131 5.30 22.54 -3.62
C GLY A 131 4.17 21.85 -2.82
N LYS A 132 3.22 21.18 -3.49
CA LYS A 132 2.09 20.52 -2.82
C LYS A 132 2.22 18.99 -2.90
N ASN A 133 2.00 18.30 -1.79
CA ASN A 133 1.91 16.85 -1.78
C ASN A 133 0.64 16.38 -2.50
N ILE A 134 0.83 15.65 -3.59
CA ILE A 134 -0.25 15.12 -4.45
C ILE A 134 -0.40 13.61 -4.35
N GLY A 135 0.62 12.91 -3.85
CA GLY A 135 0.62 11.47 -3.66
C GLY A 135 1.64 11.03 -2.62
N GLY A 136 1.51 9.82 -2.14
CA GLY A 136 2.48 9.20 -1.25
C GLY A 136 2.18 7.73 -1.00
N CYS A 137 3.22 6.97 -0.66
CA CYS A 137 3.10 5.59 -0.23
C CYS A 137 4.08 5.28 0.90
N ALA A 138 3.79 4.21 1.64
CA ALA A 138 4.68 3.67 2.64
C ALA A 138 4.98 2.21 2.32
N CYS A 139 6.26 1.88 2.29
CA CYS A 139 6.79 0.56 2.00
C CYS A 139 7.53 0.02 3.23
N VAL A 140 7.41 -1.29 3.43
CA VAL A 140 8.17 -2.06 4.40
C VAL A 140 9.03 -3.07 3.64
N TYR A 141 10.21 -3.32 4.14
CA TYR A 141 11.19 -4.21 3.52
C TYR A 141 11.52 -5.35 4.49
N SER A 142 11.36 -6.58 4.05
CA SER A 142 11.62 -7.77 4.88
C SER A 142 11.94 -8.97 4.01
N GLU A 143 12.87 -9.81 4.47
CA GLU A 143 13.22 -11.09 3.82
C GLU A 143 13.53 -10.93 2.31
N GLY A 144 14.25 -9.86 1.94
CA GLY A 144 14.61 -9.57 0.56
C GLY A 144 13.45 -9.11 -0.34
N ASN A 145 12.31 -8.72 0.24
CA ASN A 145 11.14 -8.26 -0.49
C ASN A 145 10.67 -6.88 -0.02
N ALA A 146 10.03 -6.15 -0.92
CA ALA A 146 9.37 -4.89 -0.65
C ALA A 146 7.85 -5.10 -0.53
N TYR A 147 7.21 -4.42 0.41
CA TYR A 147 5.76 -4.46 0.65
C TYR A 147 5.21 -3.04 0.63
N LEU A 148 4.47 -2.68 -0.41
CA LEU A 148 3.75 -1.40 -0.45
C LEU A 148 2.48 -1.52 0.39
N CYS A 149 2.54 -1.02 1.62
CA CYS A 149 1.49 -1.18 2.62
C CYS A 149 0.41 -0.11 2.53
N TYR A 150 0.78 1.13 2.28
CA TYR A 150 -0.13 2.27 2.24
C TYR A 150 0.09 3.09 0.97
N LEU A 151 -1.00 3.49 0.33
CA LEU A 151 -0.99 4.34 -0.86
C LEU A 151 -2.11 5.35 -0.77
N ALA A 152 -1.81 6.62 -1.02
CA ALA A 152 -2.80 7.65 -1.19
C ALA A 152 -2.39 8.64 -2.30
N ALA A 153 -3.36 9.11 -3.07
CA ALA A 153 -3.12 10.06 -4.15
C ALA A 153 -4.34 10.95 -4.41
N LYS A 154 -4.11 12.22 -4.72
CA LYS A 154 -5.15 13.20 -5.06
C LYS A 154 -5.58 13.06 -6.53
N ARG A 155 -6.06 11.86 -6.90
CA ARG A 155 -6.37 11.50 -8.29
C ARG A 155 -7.41 12.41 -8.94
N LYS A 156 -8.45 12.80 -8.19
CA LYS A 156 -9.53 13.65 -8.73
C LYS A 156 -9.03 15.06 -9.07
N THR A 157 -8.22 15.66 -8.21
CA THR A 157 -7.71 17.02 -8.40
C THR A 157 -6.56 17.09 -9.39
N TYR A 158 -5.74 16.06 -9.46
CA TYR A 158 -4.53 16.00 -10.27
C TYR A 158 -4.56 14.83 -11.27
N SER A 159 -5.72 14.56 -11.88
CA SER A 159 -5.91 13.40 -12.76
C SER A 159 -4.93 13.34 -13.93
N MET A 160 -4.61 14.49 -14.53
CA MET A 160 -3.65 14.59 -15.63
C MET A 160 -2.20 14.35 -15.23
N LEU A 161 -1.90 14.40 -13.94
CA LEU A 161 -0.54 14.20 -13.40
C LEU A 161 -0.32 12.77 -12.88
N HIS A 162 -1.34 11.92 -12.93
CA HIS A 162 -1.27 10.51 -12.51
C HIS A 162 -0.44 10.31 -11.22
N PRO A 163 -0.77 10.98 -10.10
CA PRO A 163 0.08 11.00 -8.91
C PRO A 163 0.25 9.61 -8.27
N ASP A 164 -0.75 8.74 -8.40
CA ASP A 164 -0.70 7.33 -7.99
C ASP A 164 0.35 6.54 -8.77
N THR A 165 0.38 6.69 -10.10
CA THR A 165 1.37 6.06 -10.97
C THR A 165 2.79 6.47 -10.57
N MET A 166 3.02 7.78 -10.35
CA MET A 166 4.34 8.30 -10.01
C MET A 166 4.84 7.80 -8.66
N VAL A 167 3.96 7.76 -7.66
CA VAL A 167 4.29 7.22 -6.33
C VAL A 167 4.69 5.74 -6.41
N VAL A 168 3.88 4.94 -7.09
CA VAL A 168 4.13 3.50 -7.23
C VAL A 168 5.38 3.23 -8.05
N TRP A 169 5.55 3.97 -9.13
CA TRP A 169 6.74 3.87 -9.97
C TRP A 169 8.02 4.09 -9.16
N ASN A 170 8.04 5.12 -8.32
CA ASN A 170 9.19 5.39 -7.45
C ASN A 170 9.43 4.26 -6.44
N ALA A 171 8.38 3.68 -5.86
CA ALA A 171 8.51 2.54 -4.94
C ALA A 171 9.09 1.31 -5.64
N ILE A 172 8.70 1.06 -6.90
CA ILE A 172 9.24 -0.04 -7.72
C ILE A 172 10.71 0.22 -8.03
N GLN A 173 11.06 1.42 -8.49
CA GLN A 173 12.46 1.79 -8.79
C GLN A 173 13.34 1.65 -7.55
N TYR A 174 12.90 2.21 -6.42
CA TYR A 174 13.65 2.10 -5.17
C TYR A 174 13.89 0.64 -4.77
N ALA A 175 12.87 -0.20 -4.86
CA ALA A 175 13.01 -1.61 -4.53
C ALA A 175 13.97 -2.34 -5.48
N TYR A 176 13.97 -2.01 -6.75
CA TYR A 176 14.90 -2.56 -7.73
C TYR A 176 16.34 -2.09 -7.48
N GLU A 177 16.56 -0.80 -7.26
CA GLU A 177 17.87 -0.19 -7.00
C GLU A 177 18.54 -0.68 -5.71
N HIS A 178 17.74 -1.27 -4.79
CA HIS A 178 18.21 -1.83 -3.53
C HIS A 178 18.16 -3.36 -3.50
N ASP A 179 18.16 -4.00 -4.68
CA ASP A 179 18.28 -5.46 -4.85
C ASP A 179 17.19 -6.28 -4.12
N TYR A 180 15.98 -5.73 -3.97
CA TYR A 180 14.85 -6.53 -3.49
C TYR A 180 14.34 -7.46 -4.59
N ASN A 181 13.95 -8.67 -4.21
CA ASN A 181 13.53 -9.73 -5.13
C ASN A 181 12.16 -9.47 -5.76
N HIS A 182 11.21 -9.00 -4.95
CA HIS A 182 9.84 -8.73 -5.35
C HIS A 182 9.30 -7.49 -4.65
N ILE A 183 8.31 -6.85 -5.29
CA ILE A 183 7.47 -5.86 -4.64
C ILE A 183 6.03 -6.36 -4.59
N TYR A 184 5.46 -6.42 -3.38
CA TYR A 184 4.10 -6.83 -3.09
C TYR A 184 3.21 -5.61 -2.87
N PHE A 185 2.02 -5.62 -3.48
CA PHE A 185 1.04 -4.55 -3.35
C PHE A 185 -0.09 -5.02 -2.44
N MET A 186 -0.11 -4.49 -1.20
CA MET A 186 -0.98 -4.99 -0.13
C MET A 186 -2.41 -4.47 -0.18
N ASP A 187 -2.71 -3.47 -1.03
CA ASP A 187 -4.03 -2.84 -1.11
C ASP A 187 -4.53 -2.75 -2.55
N VAL A 188 -4.59 -3.89 -3.22
CA VAL A 188 -5.10 -3.97 -4.60
C VAL A 188 -6.61 -4.19 -4.70
N GLY A 189 -7.28 -4.40 -3.57
CA GLY A 189 -8.73 -4.54 -3.48
C GLY A 189 -9.26 -5.91 -3.89
N LEU A 190 -10.56 -5.98 -4.04
CA LEU A 190 -11.27 -7.22 -4.39
C LEU A 190 -11.15 -7.53 -5.89
N PRO A 191 -11.07 -8.82 -6.29
CA PRO A 191 -10.84 -9.21 -7.69
C PRO A 191 -11.87 -8.65 -8.67
N TRP A 192 -13.12 -8.58 -8.25
CA TRP A 192 -14.26 -8.15 -9.09
C TRP A 192 -14.46 -6.63 -9.14
N HIS A 193 -13.75 -5.84 -8.32
CA HIS A 193 -13.80 -4.39 -8.41
C HIS A 193 -12.73 -3.88 -9.37
N ARG A 194 -13.13 -3.03 -10.33
CA ARG A 194 -12.18 -2.33 -11.18
C ARG A 194 -11.31 -1.41 -10.34
N ASN A 195 -10.00 -1.60 -10.43
CA ASN A 195 -9.03 -0.76 -9.77
C ASN A 195 -7.96 -0.31 -10.78
N PRO A 196 -7.99 0.95 -11.21
CA PRO A 196 -7.02 1.48 -12.18
C PRO A 196 -5.56 1.36 -11.72
N PHE A 197 -5.34 1.26 -10.43
CA PHE A 197 -4.01 1.00 -9.86
C PHE A 197 -3.49 -0.39 -10.28
N ARG A 198 -4.35 -1.42 -10.30
CA ARG A 198 -3.98 -2.75 -10.77
C ARG A 198 -3.63 -2.80 -12.25
N GLU A 199 -4.23 -1.93 -13.05
CA GLU A 199 -3.92 -1.84 -14.48
C GLU A 199 -2.50 -1.29 -14.74
N PHE A 200 -1.95 -0.55 -13.78
CA PHE A 200 -0.58 -0.04 -13.86
C PHE A 200 0.44 -1.06 -13.37
N ILE A 201 0.19 -1.73 -12.26
CA ILE A 201 1.10 -2.71 -11.64
C ILE A 201 1.02 -4.08 -12.30
#